data_c1f281ece85d6252cfdf1bbc17e438cb
#
_entry.id   c1f281ece85d6252cfdf1bbc17e438cb
#
_cell.length_a   1.000
_cell.length_b   1.000
_cell.length_c   1.000
_cell.angle_alpha   90.00
_cell.angle_beta   90.00
_cell.angle_gamma   90.00
#
_symmetry.space_group_name_H-M   'P 1'
#
loop_
_entity.id
_entity.type
_entity.pdbx_description
1 polymer ?
#
loop_
_entity_poly.entity_id
_entity_poly.type
_entity_poly.pdbx_seq_one_letter_code
_entity_poly.pdbx_strand_id
1 'polypeptide(L)'
;MPPADTIVIVGSGLAGVSAAGTLRESGFGGRIVLVGEEPELPYDRPPLSKGVLVHDEYAALVASHLPTDIALRAPDNITLRTAAWYEERRIELMLGVRASAIDAAAHRLRLASGLELTYDRLILTPGARSRRLPAVETGTVPVAYLRTLRDAIELRRHLQPGRRIVLLGGGVIGMEVAASSVLRECQVTVVELATRIMSRALPAETSDYLAAYHRAKGVQLLLGTAASAQAPAGAGLQLADGTTLAADLLVVGIGVQPDTQLAQASGLKCEDGIVVDACGATSAPDVYAAGDAVRYPDAFFGRMLRSENWMHAQNQAIAVARNVLGATRPYAQVPHMWSDQYDLKVQVSGRYDTAEHVRRGDVARNKFLVLHLEGGRVVGATGINEARDMKYAQRLIEARTVIGAAQLADPAFNLKKAAGA
;
A
#
# COMPACT_ATOMS: atom_id res chain seq x y z
N MET A 1 13.71 -31.15 -3.96
CA MET A 1 12.28 -31.30 -3.69
C MET A 1 11.62 -31.94 -4.91
N PRO A 2 10.60 -32.80 -4.78
CA PRO A 2 9.85 -33.27 -5.95
C PRO A 2 9.23 -32.06 -6.66
N PRO A 3 9.07 -32.15 -7.99
CA PRO A 3 8.41 -31.09 -8.75
C PRO A 3 6.97 -30.93 -8.23
N ALA A 4 6.55 -29.68 -8.01
CA ALA A 4 5.17 -29.40 -7.64
C ALA A 4 4.29 -29.54 -8.89
N ASP A 5 3.10 -30.14 -8.76
CA ASP A 5 2.13 -30.24 -9.83
C ASP A 5 1.05 -29.17 -9.71
N THR A 6 0.75 -28.74 -8.48
CA THR A 6 -0.27 -27.73 -8.20
C THR A 6 0.25 -26.68 -7.20
N ILE A 7 0.17 -25.40 -7.59
CA ILE A 7 0.43 -24.26 -6.71
C ILE A 7 -0.87 -23.48 -6.54
N VAL A 8 -1.29 -23.30 -5.28
CA VAL A 8 -2.43 -22.45 -4.95
C VAL A 8 -1.93 -21.13 -4.35
N ILE A 9 -2.51 -20.01 -4.77
CA ILE A 9 -2.20 -18.67 -4.29
C ILE A 9 -3.47 -18.09 -3.68
N VAL A 10 -3.42 -17.68 -2.41
CA VAL A 10 -4.54 -17.04 -1.70
C VAL A 10 -4.31 -15.55 -1.62
N GLY A 11 -5.21 -14.78 -2.22
CA GLY A 11 -5.15 -13.33 -2.36
C GLY A 11 -4.84 -12.90 -3.80
N SER A 12 -5.83 -12.30 -4.48
CA SER A 12 -5.76 -11.88 -5.88
C SER A 12 -5.30 -10.41 -6.06
N GLY A 13 -4.67 -9.81 -5.05
CA GLY A 13 -4.04 -8.49 -5.18
C GLY A 13 -2.73 -8.54 -5.97
N LEU A 14 -2.01 -7.40 -5.99
CA LEU A 14 -0.74 -7.24 -6.72
C LEU A 14 0.27 -8.36 -6.41
N ALA A 15 0.44 -8.74 -5.14
CA ALA A 15 1.37 -9.79 -4.75
C ALA A 15 0.99 -11.14 -5.36
N GLY A 16 -0.31 -11.54 -5.29
CA GLY A 16 -0.77 -12.80 -5.85
C GLY A 16 -0.62 -12.87 -7.37
N VAL A 17 -1.00 -11.79 -8.07
CA VAL A 17 -0.84 -11.70 -9.53
C VAL A 17 0.63 -11.73 -9.94
N SER A 18 1.50 -11.04 -9.20
CA SER A 18 2.95 -11.04 -9.44
C SER A 18 3.56 -12.43 -9.19
N ALA A 19 3.13 -13.13 -8.15
CA ALA A 19 3.56 -14.50 -7.89
C ALA A 19 3.12 -15.43 -9.03
N ALA A 20 1.84 -15.40 -9.42
CA ALA A 20 1.30 -16.24 -10.49
C ALA A 20 2.02 -16.01 -11.83
N GLY A 21 2.25 -14.74 -12.20
CA GLY A 21 2.99 -14.39 -13.40
C GLY A 21 4.42 -14.90 -13.36
N THR A 22 5.12 -14.68 -12.24
CA THR A 22 6.52 -15.12 -12.05
C THR A 22 6.67 -16.64 -12.10
N LEU A 23 5.73 -17.40 -11.56
CA LEU A 23 5.74 -18.86 -11.67
C LEU A 23 5.75 -19.29 -13.14
N ARG A 24 4.89 -18.69 -13.98
CA ARG A 24 4.84 -19.00 -15.43
C ARG A 24 6.11 -18.54 -16.15
N GLU A 25 6.57 -17.34 -15.89
CA GLU A 25 7.81 -16.78 -16.47
C GLU A 25 9.05 -17.60 -16.10
N SER A 26 9.03 -18.23 -14.92
CA SER A 26 10.09 -19.13 -14.44
C SER A 26 9.94 -20.57 -14.95
N GLY A 27 8.99 -20.86 -15.85
CA GLY A 27 8.84 -22.15 -16.52
C GLY A 27 7.98 -23.18 -15.77
N PHE A 28 7.27 -22.78 -14.72
CA PHE A 28 6.36 -23.72 -14.03
C PHE A 28 5.21 -24.13 -14.94
N GLY A 29 5.18 -25.44 -15.31
CA GLY A 29 4.18 -26.02 -16.23
C GLY A 29 2.91 -26.56 -15.58
N GLY A 30 2.93 -26.76 -14.24
CA GLY A 30 1.83 -27.35 -13.46
C GLY A 30 0.61 -26.41 -13.32
N ARG A 31 -0.36 -26.82 -12.54
CA ARG A 31 -1.59 -26.08 -12.27
C ARG A 31 -1.31 -24.88 -11.34
N ILE A 32 -1.83 -23.68 -11.69
CA ILE A 32 -1.85 -22.51 -10.82
C ILE A 32 -3.29 -22.08 -10.58
N VAL A 33 -3.70 -21.98 -9.31
CA VAL A 33 -5.01 -21.48 -8.91
C VAL A 33 -4.81 -20.20 -8.09
N LEU A 34 -5.40 -19.09 -8.53
CA LEU A 34 -5.41 -17.81 -7.81
C LEU A 34 -6.79 -17.58 -7.19
N VAL A 35 -6.85 -17.62 -5.86
CA VAL A 35 -8.09 -17.47 -5.08
C VAL A 35 -8.19 -16.04 -4.58
N GLY A 36 -9.31 -15.35 -4.86
CA GLY A 36 -9.60 -13.98 -4.44
C GLY A 36 -10.94 -13.80 -3.75
N GLU A 37 -10.97 -13.08 -2.63
CA GLU A 37 -12.21 -12.75 -1.92
C GLU A 37 -13.06 -11.73 -2.70
N GLU A 38 -12.43 -10.79 -3.39
CA GLU A 38 -13.12 -9.82 -4.24
C GLU A 38 -13.57 -10.47 -5.55
N PRO A 39 -14.80 -10.19 -6.03
CA PRO A 39 -15.29 -10.76 -7.29
C PRO A 39 -14.72 -10.09 -8.54
N GLU A 40 -14.12 -8.91 -8.39
CA GLU A 40 -13.52 -8.14 -9.48
C GLU A 40 -12.24 -8.81 -10.00
N LEU A 41 -11.94 -8.65 -11.31
CA LEU A 41 -10.62 -8.95 -11.82
C LEU A 41 -9.56 -8.20 -11.00
N PRO A 42 -8.40 -8.80 -10.74
CA PRO A 42 -7.33 -8.16 -9.97
C PRO A 42 -6.97 -6.77 -10.51
N TYR A 43 -6.99 -5.78 -9.67
CA TYR A 43 -6.78 -4.37 -10.00
C TYR A 43 -5.75 -3.70 -9.10
N ASP A 44 -5.23 -2.56 -9.56
CA ASP A 44 -4.24 -1.76 -8.86
C ASP A 44 -4.90 -0.85 -7.81
N ARG A 45 -4.40 -0.86 -6.57
CA ARG A 45 -5.00 -0.10 -5.46
C ARG A 45 -4.57 1.37 -5.41
N PRO A 46 -3.35 1.79 -5.81
CA PRO A 46 -2.97 3.21 -5.76
C PRO A 46 -3.90 4.18 -6.47
N PRO A 47 -4.58 3.85 -7.57
CA PRO A 47 -5.56 4.72 -8.20
C PRO A 47 -6.81 5.01 -7.36
N LEU A 48 -7.14 4.16 -6.38
CA LEU A 48 -8.37 4.23 -5.59
C LEU A 48 -8.48 5.51 -4.74
N SER A 49 -7.35 6.04 -4.25
CA SER A 49 -7.30 7.28 -3.49
C SER A 49 -7.09 8.53 -4.35
N LYS A 50 -6.92 8.35 -5.66
CA LYS A 50 -6.52 9.39 -6.65
C LYS A 50 -7.51 9.46 -7.82
N GLY A 51 -7.09 8.95 -8.99
CA GLY A 51 -7.84 9.04 -10.23
C GLY A 51 -9.27 8.53 -10.13
N VAL A 52 -9.50 7.40 -9.45
CA VAL A 52 -10.85 6.84 -9.27
C VAL A 52 -11.78 7.81 -8.55
N LEU A 53 -11.26 8.62 -7.62
CA LEU A 53 -12.05 9.63 -6.91
C LEU A 53 -12.31 10.89 -7.74
N VAL A 54 -11.42 11.23 -8.68
CA VAL A 54 -11.39 12.56 -9.33
C VAL A 54 -11.83 12.51 -10.79
N HIS A 55 -11.30 11.59 -11.61
CA HIS A 55 -11.43 11.63 -13.06
C HIS A 55 -12.81 11.19 -13.53
N ASP A 56 -13.36 11.88 -14.55
CA ASP A 56 -14.70 11.64 -15.06
C ASP A 56 -14.87 10.30 -15.77
N GLU A 57 -13.79 9.69 -16.27
CA GLU A 57 -13.81 8.34 -16.83
C GLU A 57 -14.34 7.27 -15.87
N TYR A 58 -14.28 7.52 -14.56
CA TYR A 58 -14.83 6.65 -13.52
C TYR A 58 -16.25 7.02 -13.08
N ALA A 59 -16.85 8.08 -13.63
CA ALA A 59 -18.19 8.53 -13.23
C ALA A 59 -19.29 7.48 -13.50
N ALA A 60 -19.15 6.72 -14.58
CA ALA A 60 -20.10 5.65 -14.93
C ALA A 60 -20.16 4.53 -13.86
N LEU A 61 -19.06 4.25 -13.14
CA LEU A 61 -19.03 3.28 -12.05
C LEU A 61 -19.88 3.74 -10.86
N VAL A 62 -19.97 5.05 -10.64
CA VAL A 62 -20.73 5.66 -9.54
C VAL A 62 -22.24 5.65 -9.83
N ALA A 63 -22.61 5.80 -11.10
CA ALA A 63 -24.01 5.81 -11.52
C ALA A 63 -24.69 4.44 -11.42
N SER A 64 -23.94 3.36 -11.43
CA SER A 64 -24.45 2.00 -11.30
C SER A 64 -24.71 1.67 -9.82
N HIS A 65 -25.98 1.53 -9.44
CA HIS A 65 -26.37 0.94 -8.15
C HIS A 65 -26.29 -0.59 -8.26
N LEU A 66 -25.07 -1.12 -8.37
CA LEU A 66 -24.90 -2.57 -8.50
C LEU A 66 -25.04 -3.25 -7.13
N PRO A 67 -25.78 -4.38 -7.05
CA PRO A 67 -25.78 -5.25 -5.88
C PRO A 67 -24.37 -5.64 -5.46
N THR A 68 -24.18 -5.90 -4.17
CA THR A 68 -22.85 -6.22 -3.60
C THR A 68 -22.26 -7.53 -4.09
N ASP A 69 -23.08 -8.41 -4.62
CA ASP A 69 -22.72 -9.73 -5.18
C ASP A 69 -22.35 -9.71 -6.67
N ILE A 70 -22.58 -8.58 -7.36
CA ILE A 70 -22.18 -8.44 -8.77
C ILE A 70 -20.77 -7.83 -8.84
N ALA A 71 -19.86 -8.49 -9.57
CA ALA A 71 -18.54 -7.98 -9.83
C ALA A 71 -18.60 -6.64 -10.57
N LEU A 72 -17.91 -5.64 -10.04
CA LEU A 72 -17.68 -4.39 -10.76
C LEU A 72 -16.64 -4.67 -11.85
N ARG A 73 -16.91 -4.24 -13.07
CA ARG A 73 -15.86 -4.24 -14.09
C ARG A 73 -14.86 -3.14 -13.73
N ALA A 74 -13.71 -3.53 -13.18
CA ALA A 74 -12.61 -2.61 -12.99
C ALA A 74 -12.21 -2.04 -14.36
N PRO A 75 -12.04 -0.70 -14.50
CA PRO A 75 -11.57 -0.10 -15.74
C PRO A 75 -10.22 -0.68 -16.18
N ASP A 76 -10.01 -0.82 -17.47
CA ASP A 76 -8.82 -1.47 -18.05
C ASP A 76 -7.52 -0.77 -17.60
N ASN A 77 -7.55 0.54 -17.38
CA ASN A 77 -6.39 1.34 -16.94
C ASN A 77 -5.98 1.12 -15.47
N ILE A 78 -6.82 0.47 -14.65
CA ILE A 78 -6.45 0.05 -13.28
C ILE A 78 -6.39 -1.47 -13.13
N THR A 79 -6.84 -2.25 -14.11
CA THR A 79 -6.76 -3.72 -14.08
C THR A 79 -5.30 -4.17 -14.16
N LEU A 80 -4.85 -5.01 -13.22
CA LEU A 80 -3.45 -5.49 -13.21
C LEU A 80 -3.11 -6.31 -14.45
N ARG A 81 -4.03 -7.17 -14.88
CA ARG A 81 -3.93 -8.00 -16.09
C ARG A 81 -5.32 -8.26 -16.67
N THR A 82 -5.41 -8.37 -17.98
CA THR A 82 -6.67 -8.72 -18.67
C THR A 82 -7.06 -10.17 -18.42
N ALA A 83 -8.34 -10.53 -18.59
CA ALA A 83 -8.81 -11.91 -18.51
C ALA A 83 -8.03 -12.85 -19.47
N ALA A 84 -7.82 -12.40 -20.69
CA ALA A 84 -7.05 -13.14 -21.70
C ALA A 84 -5.61 -13.45 -21.22
N TRP A 85 -4.98 -12.53 -20.49
CA TRP A 85 -3.63 -12.76 -19.94
C TRP A 85 -3.57 -13.97 -18.99
N TYR A 86 -4.62 -14.17 -18.15
CA TYR A 86 -4.71 -15.33 -17.25
C TYR A 86 -4.99 -16.61 -18.03
N GLU A 87 -5.90 -16.56 -19.00
CA GLU A 87 -6.25 -17.69 -19.89
C GLU A 87 -5.03 -18.19 -20.67
N GLU A 88 -4.32 -17.31 -21.38
CA GLU A 88 -3.12 -17.61 -22.15
C GLU A 88 -2.04 -18.28 -21.30
N ARG A 89 -1.95 -17.88 -20.02
CA ARG A 89 -0.98 -18.41 -19.05
C ARG A 89 -1.52 -19.60 -18.24
N ARG A 90 -2.75 -20.04 -18.53
CA ARG A 90 -3.39 -21.15 -17.81
C ARG A 90 -3.37 -20.94 -16.29
N ILE A 91 -3.68 -19.71 -15.83
CA ILE A 91 -3.86 -19.35 -14.42
C ILE A 91 -5.36 -19.38 -14.15
N GLU A 92 -5.80 -20.33 -13.32
CA GLU A 92 -7.20 -20.45 -12.93
C GLU A 92 -7.54 -19.36 -11.90
N LEU A 93 -8.56 -18.55 -12.22
CA LEU A 93 -9.07 -17.52 -11.29
C LEU A 93 -10.29 -18.07 -10.54
N MET A 94 -10.24 -18.03 -9.23
CA MET A 94 -11.37 -18.28 -8.34
C MET A 94 -11.67 -17.00 -7.55
N LEU A 95 -12.45 -16.10 -8.15
CA LEU A 95 -12.79 -14.78 -7.61
C LEU A 95 -14.14 -14.81 -6.88
N GLY A 96 -14.34 -13.88 -5.93
CA GLY A 96 -15.53 -13.85 -5.08
C GLY A 96 -15.56 -15.00 -4.05
N VAL A 97 -14.42 -15.65 -3.80
CA VAL A 97 -14.34 -16.82 -2.94
C VAL A 97 -13.29 -16.62 -1.84
N ARG A 98 -13.71 -16.77 -0.60
CA ARG A 98 -12.84 -16.65 0.58
C ARG A 98 -12.23 -18.00 0.95
N ALA A 99 -10.93 -18.04 1.20
CA ALA A 99 -10.26 -19.15 1.86
C ALA A 99 -10.60 -19.13 3.37
N SER A 100 -10.98 -20.28 3.94
CA SER A 100 -11.48 -20.39 5.32
C SER A 100 -10.60 -21.18 6.25
N ALA A 101 -9.85 -22.19 5.74
CA ALA A 101 -8.92 -22.98 6.55
C ALA A 101 -7.80 -23.57 5.68
N ILE A 102 -6.64 -23.81 6.30
CA ILE A 102 -5.51 -24.53 5.71
C ILE A 102 -5.24 -25.76 6.59
N ASP A 103 -5.25 -26.93 5.98
CA ASP A 103 -4.68 -28.15 6.55
C ASP A 103 -3.31 -28.36 5.92
N ALA A 104 -2.27 -27.84 6.58
CA ALA A 104 -0.91 -27.89 6.04
C ALA A 104 -0.33 -29.32 6.00
N ALA A 105 -0.78 -30.20 6.92
CA ALA A 105 -0.33 -31.56 6.96
C ALA A 105 -0.93 -32.40 5.82
N ALA A 106 -2.19 -32.15 5.48
CA ALA A 106 -2.89 -32.80 4.38
C ALA A 106 -2.76 -32.08 3.04
N HIS A 107 -2.03 -30.95 2.99
CA HIS A 107 -1.89 -30.08 1.81
C HIS A 107 -3.25 -29.69 1.20
N ARG A 108 -4.18 -29.25 2.04
CA ARG A 108 -5.53 -28.83 1.63
C ARG A 108 -5.85 -27.41 2.04
N LEU A 109 -6.45 -26.66 1.11
CA LEU A 109 -7.07 -25.37 1.34
C LEU A 109 -8.58 -25.53 1.26
N ARG A 110 -9.30 -25.16 2.31
CA ARG A 110 -10.77 -25.12 2.31
C ARG A 110 -11.26 -23.71 1.99
N LEU A 111 -12.23 -23.62 1.11
CA LEU A 111 -12.93 -22.38 0.76
C LEU A 111 -14.20 -22.24 1.60
N ALA A 112 -14.71 -21.00 1.74
CA ALA A 112 -15.94 -20.73 2.49
C ALA A 112 -17.18 -21.41 1.88
N SER A 113 -17.13 -21.74 0.57
CA SER A 113 -18.16 -22.55 -0.11
C SER A 113 -18.18 -24.03 0.29
N GLY A 114 -17.19 -24.50 1.06
CA GLY A 114 -16.98 -25.91 1.39
C GLY A 114 -16.11 -26.66 0.39
N LEU A 115 -15.78 -26.10 -0.76
CA LEU A 115 -14.84 -26.71 -1.72
C LEU A 115 -13.44 -26.81 -1.11
N GLU A 116 -12.76 -27.93 -1.36
CA GLU A 116 -11.37 -28.15 -0.97
C GLU A 116 -10.47 -28.18 -2.23
N LEU A 117 -9.33 -27.50 -2.13
CA LEU A 117 -8.28 -27.50 -3.13
C LEU A 117 -7.06 -28.22 -2.53
N THR A 118 -6.52 -29.22 -3.22
CA THR A 118 -5.22 -29.81 -2.89
C THR A 118 -4.11 -29.00 -3.53
N TYR A 119 -2.95 -28.93 -2.86
CA TYR A 119 -1.78 -28.20 -3.36
C TYR A 119 -0.49 -28.95 -3.00
N ASP A 120 0.54 -28.78 -3.82
CA ASP A 120 1.91 -29.15 -3.46
C ASP A 120 2.63 -27.97 -2.80
N ARG A 121 2.29 -26.74 -3.19
CA ARG A 121 2.79 -25.49 -2.60
C ARG A 121 1.64 -24.50 -2.46
N LEU A 122 1.66 -23.76 -1.35
CA LEU A 122 0.68 -22.69 -1.06
C LEU A 122 1.41 -21.35 -0.88
N ILE A 123 0.92 -20.31 -1.53
CA ILE A 123 1.43 -18.93 -1.35
C ILE A 123 0.33 -18.07 -0.77
N LEU A 124 0.56 -17.50 0.40
CA LEU A 124 -0.38 -16.59 1.06
C LEU A 124 -0.04 -15.14 0.76
N THR A 125 -0.95 -14.43 0.11
CA THR A 125 -0.86 -13.00 -0.21
C THR A 125 -2.15 -12.25 0.16
N PRO A 126 -2.70 -12.44 1.38
CA PRO A 126 -4.01 -11.93 1.76
C PRO A 126 -4.03 -10.41 1.91
N GLY A 127 -2.85 -9.78 1.95
CA GLY A 127 -2.73 -8.32 2.07
C GLY A 127 -3.11 -7.81 3.46
N ALA A 128 -3.83 -6.67 3.51
CA ALA A 128 -4.20 -6.00 4.75
C ALA A 128 -5.62 -5.43 4.66
N ARG A 129 -6.26 -5.23 5.81
CA ARG A 129 -7.58 -4.62 5.96
C ARG A 129 -7.46 -3.25 6.64
N SER A 130 -8.34 -2.30 6.30
CA SER A 130 -8.40 -1.01 6.97
C SER A 130 -8.65 -1.18 8.47
N ARG A 131 -7.92 -0.45 9.30
CA ARG A 131 -8.19 -0.36 10.74
C ARG A 131 -9.51 0.34 10.96
N ARG A 132 -10.41 -0.32 11.69
CA ARG A 132 -11.71 0.25 12.06
C ARG A 132 -11.54 1.19 13.27
N LEU A 133 -12.44 2.19 13.35
CA LEU A 133 -12.57 3.09 14.52
C LEU A 133 -14.02 3.06 15.02
N PRO A 134 -14.39 2.06 15.83
CA PRO A 134 -15.78 1.86 16.26
C PRO A 134 -16.40 3.07 16.95
N ALA A 135 -15.60 3.87 17.64
CA ALA A 135 -16.07 5.06 18.33
C ALA A 135 -16.76 6.10 17.42
N VAL A 136 -16.41 6.12 16.12
CA VAL A 136 -17.04 7.04 15.16
C VAL A 136 -18.06 6.36 14.23
N GLU A 137 -18.25 5.05 14.36
CA GLU A 137 -19.21 4.28 13.53
C GLU A 137 -20.65 4.36 14.05
N THR A 138 -20.83 4.78 15.30
CA THR A 138 -22.14 4.95 15.93
C THR A 138 -22.57 6.40 15.82
N GLY A 139 -23.54 6.69 14.93
CA GLY A 139 -24.06 8.04 14.71
C GLY A 139 -24.72 8.14 13.34
N THR A 140 -25.09 9.37 12.95
CA THR A 140 -25.86 9.63 11.72
C THR A 140 -25.00 10.14 10.56
N VAL A 141 -23.77 10.60 10.83
CA VAL A 141 -22.83 10.99 9.77
C VAL A 141 -22.27 9.72 9.13
N PRO A 142 -22.35 9.58 7.81
CA PRO A 142 -21.75 8.45 7.11
C PRO A 142 -20.25 8.31 7.40
N VAL A 143 -19.78 7.07 7.52
CA VAL A 143 -18.36 6.76 7.74
C VAL A 143 -17.85 5.90 6.58
N ALA A 144 -16.79 6.35 5.94
CA ALA A 144 -16.13 5.65 4.85
C ALA A 144 -14.73 5.16 5.25
N TYR A 145 -14.36 4.04 4.70
CA TYR A 145 -13.01 3.49 4.67
C TYR A 145 -12.58 3.35 3.22
N LEU A 146 -11.28 3.25 2.97
CA LEU A 146 -10.79 3.07 1.62
C LEU A 146 -9.78 1.92 1.55
N ARG A 147 -10.17 0.83 0.90
CA ARG A 147 -9.30 -0.31 0.61
C ARG A 147 -9.64 -0.98 -0.72
N THR A 148 -10.92 -1.09 -1.06
CA THR A 148 -11.42 -1.79 -2.24
C THR A 148 -11.93 -0.83 -3.30
N LEU A 149 -12.13 -1.32 -4.53
CA LEU A 149 -12.75 -0.53 -5.60
C LEU A 149 -14.17 -0.09 -5.21
N ARG A 150 -14.92 -0.93 -4.49
CA ARG A 150 -16.25 -0.59 -3.98
C ARG A 150 -16.21 0.55 -2.99
N ASP A 151 -15.23 0.52 -2.06
CA ASP A 151 -15.04 1.62 -1.11
C ASP A 151 -14.74 2.94 -1.85
N ALA A 152 -13.91 2.89 -2.88
CA ALA A 152 -13.56 4.09 -3.65
C ALA A 152 -14.78 4.65 -4.42
N ILE A 153 -15.60 3.79 -5.01
CA ILE A 153 -16.83 4.19 -5.70
C ILE A 153 -17.82 4.81 -4.71
N GLU A 154 -18.01 4.20 -3.55
CA GLU A 154 -18.90 4.74 -2.53
C GLU A 154 -18.38 6.06 -1.97
N LEU A 155 -17.09 6.14 -1.66
CA LEU A 155 -16.45 7.38 -1.24
C LEU A 155 -16.65 8.50 -2.28
N ARG A 156 -16.42 8.21 -3.57
CA ARG A 156 -16.61 9.19 -4.66
C ARG A 156 -18.02 9.77 -4.72
N ARG A 157 -19.08 8.99 -4.39
CA ARG A 157 -20.47 9.47 -4.35
C ARG A 157 -20.65 10.63 -3.37
N HIS A 158 -19.92 10.58 -2.27
CA HIS A 158 -19.96 11.60 -1.22
C HIS A 158 -19.11 12.85 -1.55
N LEU A 159 -18.11 12.74 -2.44
CA LEU A 159 -17.25 13.85 -2.81
C LEU A 159 -17.93 14.77 -3.82
N GLN A 160 -18.78 15.68 -3.31
CA GLN A 160 -19.51 16.67 -4.10
C GLN A 160 -19.09 18.08 -3.68
N PRO A 161 -19.15 19.08 -4.57
CA PRO A 161 -18.81 20.47 -4.27
C PRO A 161 -19.48 20.98 -3.01
N GLY A 162 -18.70 21.66 -2.15
CA GLY A 162 -19.15 22.24 -0.90
C GLY A 162 -19.37 21.29 0.26
N ARG A 163 -19.34 19.96 0.06
CA ARG A 163 -19.45 18.97 1.14
C ARG A 163 -18.26 19.06 2.11
N ARG A 164 -18.55 18.93 3.38
CA ARG A 164 -17.56 18.93 4.48
C ARG A 164 -17.09 17.52 4.75
N ILE A 165 -15.85 17.25 4.38
CA ILE A 165 -15.19 15.95 4.53
C ILE A 165 -14.21 16.06 5.70
N VAL A 166 -14.40 15.26 6.74
CA VAL A 166 -13.45 15.14 7.85
C VAL A 166 -12.72 13.82 7.72
N LEU A 167 -11.38 13.91 7.53
CA LEU A 167 -10.50 12.74 7.47
C LEU A 167 -9.87 12.50 8.84
N LEU A 168 -9.95 11.27 9.31
CA LEU A 168 -9.29 10.79 10.52
C LEU A 168 -8.03 10.04 10.12
N GLY A 169 -6.88 10.67 10.35
CA GLY A 169 -5.54 10.18 10.00
C GLY A 169 -4.90 10.94 8.83
N GLY A 170 -3.77 11.57 9.11
CA GLY A 170 -2.91 12.28 8.15
C GLY A 170 -1.79 11.41 7.58
N GLY A 171 -2.02 10.09 7.43
CA GLY A 171 -1.11 9.16 6.75
C GLY A 171 -1.15 9.31 5.22
N VAL A 172 -0.41 8.46 4.50
CA VAL A 172 -0.30 8.52 3.03
C VAL A 172 -1.67 8.55 2.36
N ILE A 173 -2.53 7.55 2.64
CA ILE A 173 -3.85 7.44 2.03
C ILE A 173 -4.77 8.59 2.45
N GLY A 174 -4.73 8.99 3.73
CA GLY A 174 -5.52 10.13 4.22
C GLY A 174 -5.18 11.42 3.47
N MET A 175 -3.90 11.70 3.24
CA MET A 175 -3.46 12.90 2.52
C MET A 175 -3.77 12.84 1.01
N GLU A 176 -3.72 11.65 0.38
CA GLU A 176 -4.16 11.47 -1.00
C GLU A 176 -5.68 11.68 -1.16
N VAL A 177 -6.48 11.13 -0.23
CA VAL A 177 -7.94 11.38 -0.21
C VAL A 177 -8.24 12.85 0.07
N ALA A 178 -7.48 13.51 0.95
CA ALA A 178 -7.61 14.95 1.17
C ALA A 178 -7.39 15.76 -0.12
N ALA A 179 -6.31 15.44 -0.85
CA ALA A 179 -6.02 16.08 -2.14
C ALA A 179 -7.14 15.83 -3.16
N SER A 180 -7.61 14.58 -3.28
CA SER A 180 -8.70 14.21 -4.19
C SER A 180 -10.03 14.90 -3.82
N SER A 181 -10.31 15.04 -2.52
CA SER A 181 -11.52 15.73 -2.03
C SER A 181 -11.47 17.23 -2.36
N VAL A 182 -10.31 17.88 -2.20
CA VAL A 182 -10.13 19.28 -2.61
C VAL A 182 -10.32 19.45 -4.12
N LEU A 183 -9.78 18.55 -4.94
CA LEU A 183 -9.96 18.56 -6.39
C LEU A 183 -11.43 18.34 -6.81
N ARG A 184 -12.26 17.78 -5.91
CA ARG A 184 -13.73 17.66 -6.04
C ARG A 184 -14.48 18.83 -5.38
N GLU A 185 -13.77 19.94 -5.07
CA GLU A 185 -14.33 21.14 -4.47
C GLU A 185 -15.01 20.94 -3.10
N CYS A 186 -14.58 19.89 -2.34
CA CYS A 186 -15.01 19.68 -0.97
C CYS A 186 -14.27 20.59 0.00
N GLN A 187 -14.91 20.89 1.15
CA GLN A 187 -14.27 21.49 2.30
C GLN A 187 -13.62 20.40 3.14
N VAL A 188 -12.30 20.42 3.29
CA VAL A 188 -11.54 19.30 3.86
C VAL A 188 -10.89 19.68 5.18
N THR A 189 -11.15 18.89 6.22
CA THR A 189 -10.45 18.93 7.51
C THR A 189 -9.80 17.59 7.77
N VAL A 190 -8.50 17.57 8.08
CA VAL A 190 -7.76 16.38 8.51
C VAL A 190 -7.48 16.45 10.00
N VAL A 191 -7.89 15.45 10.74
CA VAL A 191 -7.61 15.26 12.17
C VAL A 191 -6.53 14.19 12.30
N GLU A 192 -5.36 14.56 12.81
CA GLU A 192 -4.21 13.67 12.96
C GLU A 192 -3.71 13.69 14.42
N LEU A 193 -3.57 12.51 15.00
CA LEU A 193 -3.09 12.33 16.37
C LEU A 193 -1.61 12.75 16.53
N ALA A 194 -0.80 12.48 15.50
CA ALA A 194 0.59 12.89 15.51
C ALA A 194 0.74 14.41 15.28
N THR A 195 1.86 14.96 15.68
CA THR A 195 2.19 16.39 15.49
C THR A 195 2.53 16.77 14.05
N ARG A 196 2.64 15.79 13.14
CA ARG A 196 2.96 15.98 11.72
C ARG A 196 2.20 14.98 10.85
N ILE A 197 1.82 15.41 9.63
CA ILE A 197 1.26 14.49 8.62
C ILE A 197 2.34 13.53 8.13
N MET A 198 1.95 12.34 7.69
CA MET A 198 2.83 11.31 7.12
C MET A 198 4.09 11.03 7.98
N SER A 199 4.03 11.22 9.30
CA SER A 199 5.16 11.17 10.22
C SER A 199 5.91 9.83 10.23
N ARG A 200 5.24 8.73 9.85
CA ARG A 200 5.84 7.39 9.70
C ARG A 200 6.45 7.13 8.32
N ALA A 201 6.22 8.01 7.35
CA ALA A 201 6.62 7.82 5.96
C ALA A 201 7.62 8.89 5.48
N LEU A 202 7.71 10.04 6.16
CA LEU A 202 8.49 11.18 5.73
C LEU A 202 9.33 11.78 6.86
N PRO A 203 10.52 12.33 6.53
CA PRO A 203 11.27 13.18 7.44
C PRO A 203 10.51 14.47 7.74
N ALA A 204 10.86 15.14 8.84
CA ALA A 204 10.17 16.34 9.32
C ALA A 204 10.07 17.42 8.24
N GLU A 205 11.19 17.76 7.60
CA GLU A 205 11.26 18.81 6.58
C GLU A 205 10.26 18.57 5.44
N THR A 206 10.17 17.35 4.91
CA THR A 206 9.25 17.04 3.81
C THR A 206 7.79 16.97 4.29
N SER A 207 7.56 16.49 5.52
CA SER A 207 6.23 16.49 6.13
C SER A 207 5.71 17.93 6.32
N ASP A 208 6.54 18.83 6.82
CA ASP A 208 6.18 20.24 7.03
C ASP A 208 5.94 20.98 5.70
N TYR A 209 6.77 20.69 4.69
CA TYR A 209 6.56 21.20 3.32
C TYR A 209 5.19 20.76 2.78
N LEU A 210 4.84 19.47 2.87
CA LEU A 210 3.55 18.96 2.41
C LEU A 210 2.39 19.54 3.21
N ALA A 211 2.54 19.70 4.52
CA ALA A 211 1.52 20.32 5.37
C ALA A 211 1.24 21.76 4.95
N ALA A 212 2.29 22.55 4.66
CA ALA A 212 2.15 23.89 4.13
C ALA A 212 1.45 23.90 2.76
N TYR A 213 1.80 22.96 1.89
CA TYR A 213 1.21 22.82 0.57
C TYR A 213 -0.30 22.51 0.64
N HIS A 214 -0.70 21.54 1.49
CA HIS A 214 -2.11 21.23 1.71
C HIS A 214 -2.90 22.41 2.29
N ARG A 215 -2.34 23.14 3.26
CA ARG A 215 -2.97 24.35 3.80
C ARG A 215 -3.16 25.42 2.71
N ALA A 216 -2.18 25.60 1.84
CA ALA A 216 -2.29 26.53 0.69
C ALA A 216 -3.38 26.11 -0.31
N LYS A 217 -3.71 24.82 -0.39
CA LYS A 217 -4.84 24.28 -1.16
C LYS A 217 -6.18 24.33 -0.42
N GLY A 218 -6.24 24.87 0.78
CA GLY A 218 -7.47 25.04 1.58
C GLY A 218 -7.79 23.91 2.55
N VAL A 219 -6.88 22.94 2.74
CA VAL A 219 -7.08 21.88 3.75
C VAL A 219 -6.82 22.40 5.15
N GLN A 220 -7.79 22.24 6.05
CA GLN A 220 -7.57 22.47 7.47
C GLN A 220 -6.86 21.25 8.09
N LEU A 221 -5.70 21.45 8.71
CA LEU A 221 -4.94 20.40 9.39
C LEU A 221 -4.98 20.62 10.91
N LEU A 222 -5.62 19.71 11.64
CA LEU A 222 -5.67 19.64 13.10
C LEU A 222 -4.71 18.54 13.55
N LEU A 223 -3.49 18.93 13.88
CA LEU A 223 -2.39 18.04 14.27
C LEU A 223 -2.30 17.94 15.80
N GLY A 224 -1.80 16.82 16.32
CA GLY A 224 -1.78 16.54 17.75
C GLY A 224 -3.18 16.40 18.35
N THR A 225 -4.19 16.08 17.52
CA THR A 225 -5.60 16.13 17.87
C THR A 225 -6.23 14.75 17.78
N ALA A 226 -6.91 14.32 18.83
CA ALA A 226 -7.63 13.06 18.87
C ALA A 226 -9.12 13.26 18.57
N ALA A 227 -9.69 12.36 17.77
CA ALA A 227 -11.14 12.20 17.63
C ALA A 227 -11.70 11.38 18.81
N SER A 228 -12.87 11.74 19.30
CA SER A 228 -13.57 11.04 20.39
C SER A 228 -14.67 10.13 19.86
N ALA A 229 -15.70 10.73 19.26
CA ALA A 229 -16.91 10.04 18.77
C ALA A 229 -17.61 10.90 17.71
N GLN A 230 -18.71 10.41 17.14
CA GLN A 230 -19.63 11.33 16.46
C GLN A 230 -20.34 12.21 17.49
N ALA A 231 -20.52 13.48 17.14
CA ALA A 231 -21.24 14.43 17.99
C ALA A 231 -22.74 14.07 18.07
N PRO A 232 -23.41 14.34 19.20
CA PRO A 232 -24.85 14.14 19.34
C PRO A 232 -25.65 14.85 18.22
N ALA A 233 -26.81 14.30 17.88
CA ALA A 233 -27.74 14.85 16.89
C ALA A 233 -27.16 15.03 15.46
N GLY A 234 -26.15 14.28 15.09
CA GLY A 234 -25.59 14.31 13.72
C GLY A 234 -24.81 15.57 13.39
N ALA A 235 -24.33 16.31 14.39
CA ALA A 235 -23.63 17.57 14.19
C ALA A 235 -22.22 17.39 13.59
N GLY A 236 -21.69 16.17 13.51
CA GLY A 236 -20.37 15.89 12.94
C GLY A 236 -19.48 15.06 13.85
N LEU A 237 -18.18 15.40 13.93
CA LEU A 237 -17.17 14.73 14.75
C LEU A 237 -16.91 15.53 16.03
N GLN A 238 -16.91 14.87 17.18
CA GLN A 238 -16.43 15.43 18.44
C GLN A 238 -14.94 15.09 18.62
N LEU A 239 -14.14 16.10 18.94
CA LEU A 239 -12.75 15.97 19.30
C LEU A 239 -12.59 15.70 20.80
N ALA A 240 -11.40 15.26 21.22
CA ALA A 240 -11.13 14.93 22.63
C ALA A 240 -11.19 16.16 23.57
N ASP A 241 -11.00 17.37 23.05
CA ASP A 241 -11.14 18.64 23.78
C ASP A 241 -12.59 19.14 23.91
N GLY A 242 -13.56 18.38 23.38
CA GLY A 242 -14.98 18.72 23.34
C GLY A 242 -15.42 19.54 22.13
N THR A 243 -14.51 20.01 21.30
CA THR A 243 -14.81 20.75 20.06
C THR A 243 -15.59 19.85 19.10
N THR A 244 -16.60 20.41 18.42
CA THR A 244 -17.38 19.70 17.38
C THR A 244 -17.01 20.24 15.99
N LEU A 245 -16.61 19.35 15.11
CA LEU A 245 -16.38 19.61 13.70
C LEU A 245 -17.60 19.19 12.90
N ALA A 246 -18.20 20.14 12.20
CA ALA A 246 -19.29 19.82 11.29
C ALA A 246 -18.81 18.95 10.13
N ALA A 247 -19.48 17.84 9.85
CA ALA A 247 -19.11 16.89 8.81
C ALA A 247 -20.34 16.33 8.10
N ASP A 248 -20.21 16.16 6.78
CA ASP A 248 -21.19 15.47 5.94
C ASP A 248 -20.72 14.04 5.61
N LEU A 249 -19.43 13.77 5.83
CA LEU A 249 -18.78 12.46 5.74
C LEU A 249 -17.55 12.42 6.65
N LEU A 250 -17.37 11.30 7.35
CA LEU A 250 -16.12 10.94 8.02
C LEU A 250 -15.38 9.90 7.18
N VAL A 251 -14.11 10.13 6.87
CA VAL A 251 -13.26 9.15 6.21
C VAL A 251 -12.17 8.69 7.17
N VAL A 252 -12.12 7.39 7.47
CA VAL A 252 -11.18 6.83 8.44
C VAL A 252 -9.98 6.24 7.72
N GLY A 253 -8.83 6.90 7.88
CA GLY A 253 -7.53 6.53 7.27
C GLY A 253 -6.42 6.33 8.30
N ILE A 254 -6.70 5.64 9.42
CA ILE A 254 -5.77 5.43 10.55
C ILE A 254 -4.79 4.26 10.35
N GLY A 255 -4.63 3.81 9.12
CA GLY A 255 -3.75 2.71 8.72
C GLY A 255 -4.48 1.41 8.48
N VAL A 256 -3.69 0.36 8.27
CA VAL A 256 -4.18 -1.00 8.00
C VAL A 256 -3.64 -1.97 9.04
N GLN A 257 -4.24 -3.15 9.07
CA GLN A 257 -3.75 -4.32 9.82
C GLN A 257 -3.54 -5.47 8.85
N PRO A 258 -2.48 -6.29 9.02
CA PRO A 258 -2.26 -7.45 8.16
C PRO A 258 -3.42 -8.43 8.28
N ASP A 259 -3.85 -8.99 7.16
CA ASP A 259 -4.88 -10.03 7.18
C ASP A 259 -4.25 -11.38 7.51
N THR A 260 -4.15 -11.68 8.79
CA THR A 260 -3.54 -12.91 9.31
C THR A 260 -4.55 -13.96 9.77
N GLN A 261 -5.86 -13.69 9.65
CA GLN A 261 -6.91 -14.54 10.22
C GLN A 261 -6.82 -16.00 9.75
N LEU A 262 -6.66 -16.21 8.43
CA LEU A 262 -6.53 -17.55 7.85
C LEU A 262 -5.27 -18.25 8.38
N ALA A 263 -4.14 -17.57 8.40
CA ALA A 263 -2.86 -18.11 8.86
C ALA A 263 -2.91 -18.48 10.35
N GLN A 264 -3.44 -17.59 11.20
CA GLN A 264 -3.60 -17.83 12.65
C GLN A 264 -4.53 -18.99 12.94
N ALA A 265 -5.71 -19.03 12.29
CA ALA A 265 -6.68 -20.12 12.46
C ALA A 265 -6.12 -21.47 12.03
N SER A 266 -5.10 -21.47 11.16
CA SER A 266 -4.41 -22.68 10.67
C SER A 266 -3.10 -22.98 11.40
N GLY A 267 -2.82 -22.31 12.53
CA GLY A 267 -1.66 -22.57 13.38
C GLY A 267 -0.31 -22.03 12.86
N LEU A 268 -0.31 -21.18 11.82
CA LEU A 268 0.92 -20.55 11.34
C LEU A 268 1.40 -19.48 12.33
N LYS A 269 2.72 -19.32 12.47
CA LYS A 269 3.30 -18.29 13.34
C LYS A 269 2.97 -16.89 12.78
N CYS A 270 2.30 -16.08 13.60
CA CYS A 270 1.94 -14.71 13.27
C CYS A 270 2.36 -13.76 14.41
N GLU A 271 3.03 -12.66 14.06
CA GLU A 271 3.45 -11.60 14.98
C GLU A 271 3.51 -10.27 14.20
N ASP A 272 2.50 -9.42 14.36
CA ASP A 272 2.30 -8.24 13.48
C ASP A 272 2.44 -8.58 11.99
N GLY A 273 1.86 -9.73 11.59
CA GLY A 273 1.94 -10.30 10.25
C GLY A 273 2.28 -11.79 10.28
N ILE A 274 2.18 -12.46 9.14
CA ILE A 274 2.62 -13.85 8.97
C ILE A 274 4.14 -13.86 9.00
N VAL A 275 4.73 -14.57 9.96
CA VAL A 275 6.20 -14.64 10.10
C VAL A 275 6.76 -15.57 9.04
N VAL A 276 7.71 -15.06 8.26
CA VAL A 276 8.44 -15.84 7.25
C VAL A 276 9.95 -15.72 7.44
N ASP A 277 10.68 -16.65 6.84
CA ASP A 277 12.13 -16.54 6.67
C ASP A 277 12.51 -15.59 5.52
N ALA A 278 13.80 -15.45 5.25
CA ALA A 278 14.32 -14.59 4.20
C ALA A 278 13.89 -15.02 2.77
N CYS A 279 13.47 -16.25 2.61
CA CYS A 279 12.99 -16.82 1.33
C CYS A 279 11.46 -16.80 1.22
N GLY A 280 10.74 -16.33 2.24
CA GLY A 280 9.29 -16.27 2.28
C GLY A 280 8.60 -17.55 2.78
N ALA A 281 9.33 -18.52 3.31
CA ALA A 281 8.75 -19.74 3.90
C ALA A 281 8.15 -19.43 5.28
N THR A 282 6.94 -19.92 5.54
CA THR A 282 6.25 -19.79 6.82
C THR A 282 6.70 -20.87 7.83
N SER A 283 6.05 -20.94 8.98
CA SER A 283 6.28 -21.99 9.97
C SER A 283 5.76 -23.38 9.57
N ALA A 284 4.95 -23.47 8.51
CA ALA A 284 4.45 -24.73 7.97
C ALA A 284 5.20 -25.12 6.70
N PRO A 285 5.54 -26.41 6.52
CA PRO A 285 6.17 -26.89 5.29
C PRO A 285 5.31 -26.55 4.06
N ASP A 286 5.96 -26.23 2.95
CA ASP A 286 5.33 -26.01 1.66
C ASP A 286 4.31 -24.84 1.61
N VAL A 287 4.26 -24.03 2.68
CA VAL A 287 3.45 -22.82 2.79
C VAL A 287 4.35 -21.59 2.85
N TYR A 288 4.17 -20.69 1.91
CA TYR A 288 4.91 -19.45 1.75
C TYR A 288 3.99 -18.24 1.90
N ALA A 289 4.56 -17.05 2.14
CA ALA A 289 3.76 -15.83 2.16
C ALA A 289 4.56 -14.63 1.63
N ALA A 290 3.82 -13.64 1.07
CA ALA A 290 4.39 -12.40 0.54
C ALA A 290 3.43 -11.21 0.64
N GLY A 291 3.97 -9.98 0.58
CA GLY A 291 3.24 -8.72 0.55
C GLY A 291 2.90 -8.15 1.92
N ASP A 292 1.88 -7.27 1.98
CA ASP A 292 1.54 -6.44 3.15
C ASP A 292 1.25 -7.24 4.43
N ALA A 293 0.84 -8.51 4.28
CA ALA A 293 0.51 -9.39 5.40
C ALA A 293 1.73 -10.00 6.10
N VAL A 294 2.93 -9.80 5.58
CA VAL A 294 4.11 -10.58 5.96
C VAL A 294 5.07 -9.81 6.84
N ARG A 295 5.56 -10.46 7.90
CA ARG A 295 6.69 -10.01 8.70
C ARG A 295 7.93 -10.83 8.35
N TYR A 296 8.95 -10.19 7.84
CA TYR A 296 10.12 -10.81 7.24
C TYR A 296 11.43 -10.20 7.76
N PRO A 297 12.56 -10.94 7.72
CA PRO A 297 13.87 -10.38 8.04
C PRO A 297 14.33 -9.47 6.91
N ASP A 298 14.37 -8.15 7.19
CA ASP A 298 14.81 -7.15 6.22
C ASP A 298 16.32 -6.96 6.29
N ALA A 299 17.00 -7.23 5.17
CA ALA A 299 18.47 -7.16 5.10
C ALA A 299 18.98 -5.71 5.10
N PHE A 300 18.18 -4.73 4.67
CA PHE A 300 18.57 -3.33 4.63
C PHE A 300 18.54 -2.69 6.03
N PHE A 301 17.50 -2.97 6.81
CA PHE A 301 17.37 -2.46 8.19
C PHE A 301 17.96 -3.40 9.23
N GLY A 302 18.31 -4.65 8.89
CA GLY A 302 18.88 -5.63 9.81
C GLY A 302 17.92 -6.09 10.92
N ARG A 303 16.62 -6.04 10.69
CA ARG A 303 15.58 -6.41 11.68
C ARG A 303 14.36 -7.02 11.00
N MET A 304 13.49 -7.64 11.80
CA MET A 304 12.17 -8.04 11.33
C MET A 304 11.33 -6.80 11.00
N LEU A 305 10.74 -6.78 9.81
CA LEU A 305 9.97 -5.66 9.28
C LEU A 305 8.67 -6.16 8.65
N ARG A 306 7.63 -5.32 8.65
CA ARG A 306 6.44 -5.45 7.81
C ARG A 306 6.32 -4.18 6.98
N SER A 307 6.15 -4.32 5.69
CA SER A 307 6.11 -3.21 4.74
C SER A 307 4.79 -3.23 3.97
N GLU A 308 4.11 -2.09 3.94
CA GLU A 308 2.80 -1.91 3.32
C GLU A 308 2.92 -0.98 2.11
N ASN A 309 3.64 -1.42 1.07
CA ASN A 309 3.78 -0.62 -0.14
C ASN A 309 3.80 -1.48 -1.41
N TRP A 310 3.44 -0.86 -2.50
CA TRP A 310 3.26 -1.48 -3.80
C TRP A 310 4.53 -2.20 -4.30
N MET A 311 5.68 -1.53 -4.25
CA MET A 311 6.95 -2.09 -4.73
C MET A 311 7.37 -3.30 -3.91
N HIS A 312 7.19 -3.24 -2.58
CA HIS A 312 7.45 -4.38 -1.69
C HIS A 312 6.55 -5.56 -2.03
N ALA A 313 5.22 -5.33 -2.12
CA ALA A 313 4.26 -6.39 -2.40
C ALA A 313 4.58 -7.13 -3.72
N GLN A 314 4.93 -6.38 -4.77
CA GLN A 314 5.33 -6.95 -6.05
C GLN A 314 6.63 -7.72 -5.96
N ASN A 315 7.69 -7.09 -5.47
CA ASN A 315 9.04 -7.63 -5.56
C ASN A 315 9.27 -8.80 -4.60
N GLN A 316 8.64 -8.75 -3.40
CA GLN A 316 8.69 -9.89 -2.48
C GLN A 316 7.94 -11.08 -3.07
N ALA A 317 6.76 -10.88 -3.67
CA ALA A 317 6.01 -11.95 -4.31
C ALA A 317 6.78 -12.59 -5.49
N ILE A 318 7.50 -11.80 -6.28
CA ILE A 318 8.40 -12.29 -7.34
C ILE A 318 9.52 -13.16 -6.74
N ALA A 319 10.16 -12.68 -5.66
CA ALA A 319 11.22 -13.44 -4.99
C ALA A 319 10.69 -14.76 -4.41
N VAL A 320 9.55 -14.71 -3.71
CA VAL A 320 8.90 -15.88 -3.10
C VAL A 320 8.48 -16.89 -4.18
N ALA A 321 7.88 -16.46 -5.29
CA ALA A 321 7.50 -17.35 -6.38
C ALA A 321 8.70 -18.12 -6.96
N ARG A 322 9.86 -17.46 -7.12
CA ARG A 322 11.10 -18.13 -7.53
C ARG A 322 11.63 -19.10 -6.47
N ASN A 323 11.51 -18.75 -5.19
CA ASN A 323 11.93 -19.60 -4.08
C ASN A 323 11.04 -20.85 -3.94
N VAL A 324 9.76 -20.72 -4.19
CA VAL A 324 8.81 -21.87 -4.29
C VAL A 324 9.27 -22.87 -5.36
N LEU A 325 9.92 -22.42 -6.42
CA LEU A 325 10.51 -23.24 -7.47
C LEU A 325 11.97 -23.68 -7.18
N GLY A 326 12.49 -23.39 -5.97
CA GLY A 326 13.80 -23.86 -5.52
C GLY A 326 14.97 -22.89 -5.70
N ALA A 327 14.73 -21.61 -6.00
CA ALA A 327 15.82 -20.64 -6.17
C ALA A 327 16.60 -20.35 -4.88
N THR A 328 16.00 -20.50 -3.70
CA THR A 328 16.60 -20.30 -2.37
C THR A 328 17.38 -18.97 -2.19
N ARG A 329 16.85 -17.89 -2.77
CA ARG A 329 17.47 -16.57 -2.71
C ARG A 329 16.75 -15.66 -1.71
N PRO A 330 17.46 -15.11 -0.70
CA PRO A 330 16.89 -14.16 0.23
C PRO A 330 16.30 -12.95 -0.49
N TYR A 331 15.13 -12.49 -0.04
CA TYR A 331 14.57 -11.22 -0.47
C TYR A 331 15.38 -10.08 0.18
N ALA A 332 15.95 -9.21 -0.64
CA ALA A 332 16.69 -8.05 -0.19
C ALA A 332 16.46 -6.90 -1.16
N GLN A 333 15.83 -5.83 -0.69
CA GLN A 333 15.58 -4.65 -1.50
C GLN A 333 15.63 -3.39 -0.65
N VAL A 334 16.12 -2.28 -1.23
CA VAL A 334 15.98 -0.96 -0.62
C VAL A 334 14.51 -0.59 -0.62
N PRO A 335 13.90 -0.29 0.54
CA PRO A 335 12.50 0.13 0.62
C PRO A 335 12.27 1.37 -0.22
N HIS A 336 11.18 1.37 -0.99
CA HIS A 336 10.76 2.51 -1.80
C HIS A 336 9.25 2.66 -1.78
N MET A 337 8.78 3.90 -1.60
CA MET A 337 7.36 4.25 -1.70
C MET A 337 7.20 5.56 -2.46
N TRP A 338 6.00 5.76 -3.00
CA TRP A 338 5.59 7.04 -3.58
C TRP A 338 4.18 7.41 -3.16
N SER A 339 3.86 8.70 -3.31
CA SER A 339 2.51 9.24 -3.18
C SER A 339 2.33 10.37 -4.19
N ASP A 340 1.21 10.40 -4.87
CA ASP A 340 0.84 11.50 -5.76
C ASP A 340 -0.29 12.30 -5.10
N GLN A 341 -0.04 13.59 -4.86
CA GLN A 341 -0.95 14.51 -4.19
C GLN A 341 -1.00 15.82 -4.97
N TYR A 342 -2.15 16.15 -5.56
CA TYR A 342 -2.28 17.27 -6.52
C TYR A 342 -1.31 17.10 -7.71
N ASP A 343 -0.39 18.04 -7.89
CA ASP A 343 0.70 18.08 -8.87
C ASP A 343 2.06 17.63 -8.28
N LEU A 344 2.06 17.15 -7.03
CA LEU A 344 3.28 16.68 -6.35
C LEU A 344 3.42 15.17 -6.45
N LYS A 345 4.57 14.72 -6.94
CA LYS A 345 5.05 13.36 -6.82
C LYS A 345 6.04 13.26 -5.67
N VAL A 346 5.61 12.68 -4.57
CA VAL A 346 6.44 12.42 -3.38
C VAL A 346 7.05 11.03 -3.51
N GLN A 347 8.36 10.92 -3.32
CA GLN A 347 9.06 9.63 -3.36
C GLN A 347 10.01 9.50 -2.17
N VAL A 348 10.10 8.31 -1.60
CA VAL A 348 11.01 8.00 -0.49
C VAL A 348 11.71 6.68 -0.77
N SER A 349 13.01 6.63 -0.55
CA SER A 349 13.81 5.40 -0.61
C SER A 349 14.75 5.31 0.57
N GLY A 350 14.95 4.10 1.10
CA GLY A 350 15.89 3.83 2.17
C GLY A 350 15.48 4.44 3.51
N ARG A 351 16.48 4.92 4.26
CA ARG A 351 16.33 5.50 5.61
C ARG A 351 16.34 7.03 5.55
N TYR A 352 15.52 7.67 6.38
CA TYR A 352 15.44 9.12 6.51
C TYR A 352 15.56 9.62 7.96
N ASP A 353 15.81 8.70 8.90
CA ASP A 353 16.02 8.96 10.33
C ASP A 353 17.50 9.30 10.65
N THR A 354 18.13 10.10 9.81
CA THR A 354 19.54 10.48 9.91
C THR A 354 19.71 11.91 10.37
N ALA A 355 20.80 12.18 11.10
CA ALA A 355 21.14 13.56 11.53
C ALA A 355 21.70 14.41 10.39
N GLU A 356 22.33 13.78 9.41
CA GLU A 356 22.98 14.46 8.27
C GLU A 356 22.14 14.28 7.01
N HIS A 357 21.84 15.41 6.35
CA HIS A 357 21.14 15.39 5.07
C HIS A 357 21.59 16.54 4.17
N VAL A 358 21.41 16.38 2.88
CA VAL A 358 21.74 17.36 1.85
C VAL A 358 20.53 17.57 0.96
N ARG A 359 20.09 18.82 0.83
CA ARG A 359 19.02 19.20 -0.10
C ARG A 359 19.59 19.69 -1.42
N ARG A 360 19.00 19.23 -2.52
CA ARG A 360 19.29 19.64 -3.90
C ARG A 360 18.01 20.10 -4.58
N GLY A 361 18.10 21.02 -5.52
CA GLY A 361 16.94 21.52 -6.26
C GLY A 361 16.32 22.76 -5.64
N ASP A 362 15.09 23.08 -6.03
CA ASP A 362 14.40 24.34 -5.71
C ASP A 362 13.02 24.05 -5.06
N VAL A 363 12.91 24.36 -3.77
CA VAL A 363 11.68 24.19 -2.99
C VAL A 363 10.56 25.11 -3.51
N ALA A 364 10.89 26.33 -3.95
CA ALA A 364 9.90 27.28 -4.44
C ALA A 364 9.25 26.83 -5.77
N ARG A 365 9.96 25.98 -6.52
CA ARG A 365 9.45 25.36 -7.75
C ARG A 365 8.83 23.99 -7.53
N ASN A 366 8.64 23.58 -6.29
CA ASN A 366 8.17 22.24 -5.94
C ASN A 366 9.00 21.12 -6.59
N LYS A 367 10.33 21.31 -6.65
CA LYS A 367 11.23 20.38 -7.34
C LYS A 367 12.56 20.25 -6.61
N PHE A 368 12.65 19.28 -5.69
CA PHE A 368 13.84 19.09 -4.85
C PHE A 368 14.00 17.64 -4.38
N LEU A 369 15.23 17.30 -4.01
CA LEU A 369 15.64 16.02 -3.47
C LEU A 369 16.39 16.28 -2.14
N VAL A 370 16.07 15.50 -1.11
CA VAL A 370 16.82 15.43 0.15
C VAL A 370 17.53 14.09 0.20
N LEU A 371 18.84 14.09 0.25
CA LEU A 371 19.68 12.91 0.41
C LEU A 371 20.04 12.76 1.89
N HIS A 372 19.80 11.59 2.46
CA HIS A 372 20.05 11.28 3.86
C HIS A 372 21.36 10.48 3.97
N LEU A 373 22.26 10.92 4.88
CA LEU A 373 23.60 10.37 5.00
C LEU A 373 23.83 9.77 6.38
N GLU A 374 24.65 8.73 6.42
CA GLU A 374 25.19 8.11 7.63
C GLU A 374 26.63 7.69 7.37
N GLY A 375 27.58 8.26 8.11
CA GLY A 375 29.01 7.99 7.92
C GLY A 375 29.51 8.29 6.51
N GLY A 376 29.03 9.38 5.89
CA GLY A 376 29.38 9.77 4.52
C GLY A 376 28.77 8.89 3.42
N ARG A 377 27.83 8.01 3.74
CA ARG A 377 27.11 7.17 2.78
C ARG A 377 25.70 7.65 2.59
N VAL A 378 25.22 7.63 1.35
CA VAL A 378 23.80 7.87 1.08
C VAL A 378 23.02 6.62 1.52
N VAL A 379 22.18 6.77 2.54
CA VAL A 379 21.35 5.70 3.11
C VAL A 379 19.86 5.88 2.85
N GLY A 380 19.47 7.07 2.36
CA GLY A 380 18.10 7.34 2.00
C GLY A 380 17.96 8.57 1.12
N ALA A 381 16.79 8.73 0.55
CA ALA A 381 16.44 9.88 -0.25
C ALA A 381 14.93 10.16 -0.17
N THR A 382 14.56 11.45 -0.16
CA THR A 382 13.18 11.91 -0.25
C THR A 382 13.09 12.95 -1.34
N GLY A 383 12.22 12.75 -2.33
CA GLY A 383 12.09 13.61 -3.50
C GLY A 383 10.68 14.17 -3.69
N ILE A 384 10.60 15.43 -4.10
CA ILE A 384 9.40 16.09 -4.59
C ILE A 384 9.63 16.41 -6.07
N ASN A 385 8.84 15.82 -6.97
CA ASN A 385 8.90 15.99 -8.42
C ASN A 385 10.31 15.76 -9.04
N GLU A 386 11.15 14.95 -8.38
CA GLU A 386 12.54 14.64 -8.79
C GLU A 386 12.73 13.16 -9.12
N ALA A 387 11.80 12.57 -9.89
CA ALA A 387 11.82 11.14 -10.21
C ALA A 387 13.12 10.66 -10.88
N ARG A 388 13.77 11.53 -11.67
CA ARG A 388 15.03 11.22 -12.33
C ARG A 388 16.17 11.07 -11.32
N ASP A 389 16.34 12.05 -10.47
CA ASP A 389 17.44 12.07 -9.50
C ASP A 389 17.19 11.07 -8.37
N MET A 390 15.92 10.82 -8.03
CA MET A 390 15.52 9.75 -7.12
C MET A 390 16.01 8.37 -7.61
N LYS A 391 15.90 8.09 -8.91
CA LYS A 391 16.41 6.83 -9.49
C LYS A 391 17.94 6.68 -9.30
N TYR A 392 18.69 7.77 -9.41
CA TYR A 392 20.13 7.75 -9.15
C TYR A 392 20.43 7.62 -7.66
N ALA A 393 19.66 8.32 -6.81
CA ALA A 393 19.77 8.17 -5.36
C ALA A 393 19.55 6.72 -4.91
N GLN A 394 18.54 6.02 -5.45
CA GLN A 394 18.31 4.60 -5.17
C GLN A 394 19.54 3.74 -5.47
N ARG A 395 20.19 3.95 -6.61
CA ARG A 395 21.43 3.21 -6.97
C ARG A 395 22.58 3.50 -6.02
N LEU A 396 22.73 4.76 -5.58
CA LEU A 396 23.74 5.14 -4.58
C LEU A 396 23.50 4.44 -3.24
N ILE A 397 22.22 4.34 -2.82
CA ILE A 397 21.82 3.64 -1.60
C ILE A 397 22.12 2.14 -1.72
N GLU A 398 21.73 1.50 -2.83
CA GLU A 398 21.98 0.09 -3.11
C GLU A 398 23.49 -0.26 -3.13
N ALA A 399 24.28 0.60 -3.77
CA ALA A 399 25.73 0.45 -3.87
C ALA A 399 26.46 0.85 -2.56
N ARG A 400 25.76 1.42 -1.57
CA ARG A 400 26.35 1.96 -0.33
C ARG A 400 27.51 2.91 -0.61
N THR A 401 27.35 3.76 -1.63
CA THR A 401 28.41 4.64 -2.12
C THR A 401 28.77 5.70 -1.07
N VAL A 402 30.06 5.91 -0.85
CA VAL A 402 30.58 6.98 0.03
C VAL A 402 30.77 8.25 -0.78
N ILE A 403 30.05 9.31 -0.43
CA ILE A 403 30.13 10.63 -1.07
C ILE A 403 29.93 11.68 0.01
N GLY A 404 30.90 12.61 0.13
CA GLY A 404 30.83 13.68 1.14
C GLY A 404 29.65 14.63 0.92
N ALA A 405 29.06 15.13 2.00
CA ALA A 405 27.92 16.04 1.97
C ALA A 405 28.20 17.32 1.12
N ALA A 406 29.39 17.91 1.25
CA ALA A 406 29.80 19.08 0.46
C ALA A 406 29.77 18.79 -1.05
N GLN A 407 30.20 17.59 -1.47
CA GLN A 407 30.17 17.19 -2.87
C GLN A 407 28.73 16.97 -3.37
N LEU A 408 27.88 16.35 -2.53
CA LEU A 408 26.46 16.17 -2.84
C LEU A 408 25.71 17.50 -2.89
N ALA A 409 26.10 18.49 -2.09
CA ALA A 409 25.50 19.82 -2.08
C ALA A 409 25.83 20.65 -3.31
N ASP A 410 26.92 20.35 -4.01
CA ASP A 410 27.32 21.07 -5.22
C ASP A 410 26.29 20.81 -6.34
N PRO A 411 25.61 21.83 -6.86
CA PRO A 411 24.66 21.68 -7.97
C PRO A 411 25.30 21.11 -9.24
N ALA A 412 26.61 21.32 -9.46
CA ALA A 412 27.36 20.80 -10.60
C ALA A 412 27.68 19.30 -10.46
N PHE A 413 27.57 18.73 -9.25
CA PHE A 413 27.85 17.31 -9.02
C PHE A 413 26.81 16.43 -9.72
N ASN A 414 27.31 15.54 -10.58
CA ASN A 414 26.49 14.69 -11.43
C ASN A 414 26.14 13.37 -10.73
N LEU A 415 24.92 13.31 -10.14
CA LEU A 415 24.40 12.09 -9.48
C LEU A 415 24.36 10.89 -10.44
N LYS A 416 24.04 11.10 -11.72
CA LYS A 416 24.02 10.03 -12.72
C LYS A 416 25.37 9.35 -12.85
N LYS A 417 26.44 10.15 -13.00
CA LYS A 417 27.83 9.63 -13.11
C LYS A 417 28.25 8.90 -11.84
N ALA A 418 27.92 9.45 -10.67
CA ALA A 418 28.24 8.83 -9.39
C ALA A 418 27.50 7.50 -9.17
N ALA A 419 26.27 7.36 -9.70
CA ALA A 419 25.49 6.13 -9.66
C ALA A 419 25.89 5.08 -10.72
N GLY A 420 26.95 5.31 -11.47
CA GLY A 420 27.41 4.38 -12.52
C GLY A 420 26.42 4.22 -13.68
N ALA A 421 25.68 5.24 -14.02
CA ALA A 421 24.60 5.22 -15.04
C ALA A 421 24.93 6.05 -16.30
#